data_4a8aa98e442f1a60bd686e11ce2c06d7
#
_entry.id   4a8aa98e442f1a60bd686e11ce2c06d7
#
_cell.length_a   1.000
_cell.length_b   1.000
_cell.length_c   1.000
_cell.angle_alpha   90.00
_cell.angle_beta   90.00
_cell.angle_gamma   90.00
#
_symmetry.space_group_name_H-M   'P 1'
#
loop_
_entity.id
_entity.type
_entity.pdbx_description
1 polymer ?
#
loop_
_entity_poly.entity_id
_entity_poly.type
_entity_poly.pdbx_seq_one_letter_code
_entity_poly.pdbx_strand_id
1 'polypeptide(L)'
;MRFWTRQHEAVWDELQKTGQYIVKKEYIEEKNDTISEFYLKLYEWYTKAARKYIDIPEDLKYPVWLSVSEDMMLQPTEHAIIFEVEIPESEYLICNFDKWGYRVNYFYVPLDEADEKAHMEELKKYGIASEDSLVTTSKGNFYPLLRQKIIKSWDRIFTIQPDDPSLMVGTCWKLKKEWIKEVRFYDGE
;
A
#
# COMPACT_ATOMS: atom_id res chain seq x y z
N MET A 1 -3.08 -0.75 -18.19
CA MET A 1 -2.29 0.45 -17.82
C MET A 1 -0.84 0.04 -17.64
N ARG A 2 0.11 0.96 -17.87
CA ARG A 2 1.54 0.72 -17.70
C ARG A 2 2.00 1.13 -16.33
N PHE A 3 2.88 0.32 -15.70
CA PHE A 3 3.42 0.53 -14.37
C PHE A 3 4.87 0.08 -14.29
N TRP A 4 5.56 0.50 -13.21
CA TRP A 4 6.93 0.09 -12.87
C TRP A 4 6.96 -0.47 -11.45
N THR A 5 7.71 -1.54 -11.25
CA THR A 5 7.87 -2.13 -9.92
C THR A 5 9.30 -2.63 -9.71
N ARG A 6 9.89 -2.26 -8.57
CA ARG A 6 11.19 -2.77 -8.15
C ARG A 6 11.00 -4.04 -7.34
N GLN A 7 11.63 -5.11 -7.78
CA GLN A 7 11.56 -6.42 -7.14
C GLN A 7 12.97 -6.99 -6.93
N HIS A 8 13.12 -7.94 -6.02
CA HIS A 8 14.33 -8.73 -5.91
C HIS A 8 14.53 -9.59 -7.17
N GLU A 9 15.78 -9.81 -7.60
CA GLU A 9 16.10 -10.57 -8.81
C GLU A 9 15.51 -11.99 -8.82
N ALA A 10 15.39 -12.64 -7.65
CA ALA A 10 14.74 -13.95 -7.51
C ALA A 10 13.28 -13.98 -8.00
N VAL A 11 12.59 -12.82 -8.04
CA VAL A 11 11.24 -12.70 -8.59
C VAL A 11 11.25 -12.96 -10.10
N TRP A 12 12.30 -12.53 -10.78
CA TRP A 12 12.45 -12.82 -12.21
C TRP A 12 12.62 -14.30 -12.47
N ASP A 13 13.43 -14.98 -11.67
CA ASP A 13 13.59 -16.44 -11.76
C ASP A 13 12.29 -17.19 -11.52
N GLU A 14 11.49 -16.74 -10.54
CA GLU A 14 10.17 -17.32 -10.27
C GLU A 14 9.22 -17.11 -11.46
N LEU A 15 9.16 -15.91 -12.02
CA LEU A 15 8.36 -15.59 -13.21
C LEU A 15 8.78 -16.42 -14.43
N GLN A 16 10.08 -16.66 -14.63
CA GLN A 16 10.57 -17.51 -15.72
C GLN A 16 10.14 -18.98 -15.56
N LYS A 17 10.16 -19.49 -14.33
CA LYS A 17 9.84 -20.89 -14.01
C LYS A 17 8.35 -21.19 -13.98
N THR A 18 7.55 -20.28 -13.41
CA THR A 18 6.13 -20.54 -13.08
C THR A 18 5.16 -19.72 -13.94
N GLY A 19 5.63 -18.70 -14.61
CA GLY A 19 4.80 -17.74 -15.36
C GLY A 19 4.12 -16.68 -14.50
N GLN A 20 4.19 -16.78 -13.18
CA GLN A 20 3.57 -15.82 -12.25
C GLN A 20 4.39 -15.67 -10.97
N TYR A 21 4.19 -14.54 -10.29
CA TYR A 21 4.74 -14.25 -8.96
C TYR A 21 3.65 -13.74 -8.04
N ILE A 22 3.66 -14.23 -6.81
CA ILE A 22 2.77 -13.83 -5.72
C ILE A 22 3.65 -13.51 -4.51
N VAL A 23 3.39 -12.38 -3.85
CA VAL A 23 4.14 -11.98 -2.64
C VAL A 23 3.89 -13.00 -1.53
N LYS A 24 4.97 -13.58 -1.02
CA LYS A 24 4.96 -14.54 0.09
C LYS A 24 5.27 -13.85 1.40
N LYS A 25 4.75 -14.41 2.49
CA LYS A 25 4.97 -13.91 3.85
C LYS A 25 6.46 -13.81 4.19
N GLU A 26 7.21 -14.83 3.82
CA GLU A 26 8.64 -14.97 4.09
C GLU A 26 9.46 -13.79 3.50
N TYR A 27 9.07 -13.29 2.33
CA TYR A 27 9.73 -12.14 1.70
C TYR A 27 9.48 -10.84 2.47
N ILE A 28 8.29 -10.68 3.08
CA ILE A 28 7.98 -9.52 3.91
C ILE A 28 8.74 -9.62 5.23
N GLU A 29 8.84 -10.81 5.82
CA GLU A 29 9.58 -11.07 7.04
C GLU A 29 11.07 -10.80 6.87
N GLU A 30 11.68 -11.30 5.81
CA GLU A 30 13.10 -11.09 5.49
C GLU A 30 13.41 -9.60 5.24
N LYS A 31 12.57 -8.92 4.47
CA LYS A 31 12.77 -7.51 4.11
C LYS A 31 12.63 -6.57 5.30
N ASN A 32 11.72 -6.84 6.23
CA ASN A 32 11.33 -5.90 7.28
C ASN A 32 11.82 -6.29 8.69
N ASP A 33 12.43 -7.47 8.85
CA ASP A 33 13.02 -7.95 10.08
C ASP A 33 12.10 -7.69 11.31
N THR A 34 12.55 -6.92 12.29
CA THR A 34 11.87 -6.66 13.57
C THR A 34 10.49 -5.99 13.44
N ILE A 35 10.20 -5.30 12.32
CA ILE A 35 8.92 -4.63 12.05
C ILE A 35 8.03 -5.41 11.07
N SER A 36 8.41 -6.63 10.71
CA SER A 36 7.70 -7.45 9.73
C SER A 36 6.26 -7.75 10.13
N GLU A 37 5.99 -8.03 11.41
CA GLU A 37 4.63 -8.29 11.92
C GLU A 37 3.69 -7.10 11.70
N PHE A 38 4.20 -5.88 11.86
CA PHE A 38 3.46 -4.67 11.56
C PHE A 38 3.07 -4.59 10.08
N TYR A 39 4.04 -4.80 9.16
CA TYR A 39 3.77 -4.75 7.72
C TYR A 39 2.85 -5.88 7.25
N LEU A 40 2.97 -7.08 7.79
CA LEU A 40 2.06 -8.18 7.49
C LEU A 40 0.61 -7.82 7.80
N LYS A 41 0.34 -7.32 9.02
CA LYS A 41 -0.99 -6.87 9.44
C LYS A 41 -1.50 -5.70 8.58
N LEU A 42 -0.61 -4.78 8.23
CA LEU A 42 -0.93 -3.62 7.42
C LEU A 42 -1.35 -4.02 6.00
N TYR A 43 -0.60 -4.92 5.35
CA TYR A 43 -0.89 -5.41 4.00
C TYR A 43 -2.11 -6.34 3.96
N GLU A 44 -2.32 -7.17 4.98
CA GLU A 44 -3.55 -7.95 5.11
C GLU A 44 -4.79 -7.06 5.25
N TRP A 45 -4.68 -5.99 6.06
CA TRP A 45 -5.74 -4.99 6.14
C TRP A 45 -6.00 -4.32 4.79
N TYR A 46 -4.92 -3.90 4.09
CA TYR A 46 -5.01 -3.26 2.78
C TYR A 46 -5.74 -4.16 1.78
N THR A 47 -5.30 -5.41 1.67
CA THR A 47 -5.91 -6.39 0.76
C THR A 47 -7.39 -6.64 1.08
N LYS A 48 -7.72 -6.78 2.37
CA LYS A 48 -9.12 -6.95 2.81
C LYS A 48 -9.98 -5.73 2.45
N ALA A 49 -9.46 -4.52 2.62
CA ALA A 49 -10.17 -3.29 2.27
C ALA A 49 -10.31 -3.15 0.74
N ALA A 50 -9.26 -3.46 -0.02
CA ALA A 50 -9.22 -3.41 -1.48
C ALA A 50 -10.24 -4.34 -2.16
N ARG A 51 -10.62 -5.47 -1.54
CA ARG A 51 -11.66 -6.39 -2.04
C ARG A 51 -13.04 -5.75 -2.23
N LYS A 52 -13.26 -4.57 -1.69
CA LYS A 52 -14.49 -3.80 -1.95
C LYS A 52 -14.51 -3.14 -3.34
N TYR A 53 -13.36 -3.03 -3.97
CA TYR A 53 -13.15 -2.25 -5.20
C TYR A 53 -12.68 -3.11 -6.38
N ILE A 54 -12.03 -4.24 -6.10
CA ILE A 54 -11.49 -5.15 -7.11
C ILE A 54 -11.60 -6.59 -6.61
N ASP A 55 -11.80 -7.54 -7.54
CA ASP A 55 -11.85 -8.97 -7.22
C ASP A 55 -10.44 -9.50 -6.93
N ILE A 56 -10.20 -9.91 -5.67
CA ILE A 56 -8.93 -10.46 -5.21
C ILE A 56 -9.19 -11.84 -4.61
N PRO A 57 -8.61 -12.91 -5.17
CA PRO A 57 -8.69 -14.25 -4.61
C PRO A 57 -8.37 -14.32 -3.12
N GLU A 58 -9.07 -15.16 -2.38
CA GLU A 58 -8.99 -15.25 -0.92
C GLU A 58 -7.60 -15.63 -0.39
N ASP A 59 -6.85 -16.39 -1.15
CA ASP A 59 -5.49 -16.83 -0.86
C ASP A 59 -4.44 -15.74 -1.05
N LEU A 60 -4.74 -14.68 -1.81
CA LEU A 60 -3.83 -13.55 -2.02
C LEU A 60 -3.97 -12.51 -0.91
N LYS A 61 -2.92 -12.32 -0.13
CA LYS A 61 -2.93 -11.49 1.08
C LYS A 61 -2.12 -10.21 1.00
N TYR A 62 -1.10 -10.18 0.13
CA TYR A 62 -0.11 -9.11 0.12
C TYR A 62 -0.02 -8.48 -1.26
N PRO A 63 -0.07 -7.13 -1.36
CA PRO A 63 0.01 -6.45 -2.63
C PRO A 63 1.45 -6.35 -3.14
N VAL A 64 1.59 -6.34 -4.46
CA VAL A 64 2.76 -5.79 -5.17
C VAL A 64 2.50 -4.30 -5.39
N TRP A 65 3.44 -3.45 -5.00
CA TRP A 65 3.35 -2.00 -5.18
C TRP A 65 3.92 -1.58 -6.52
N LEU A 66 3.25 -0.64 -7.19
CA LEU A 66 3.48 -0.25 -8.57
C LEU A 66 3.59 1.28 -8.67
N SER A 67 4.65 1.79 -9.27
CA SER A 67 4.71 3.20 -9.65
C SER A 67 3.85 3.45 -10.89
N VAL A 68 3.08 4.52 -10.89
CA VAL A 68 2.15 4.87 -11.97
C VAL A 68 2.82 5.61 -13.13
N SER A 69 4.05 6.09 -12.93
CA SER A 69 4.88 6.72 -13.95
C SER A 69 6.34 6.31 -13.80
N GLU A 70 7.09 6.43 -14.88
CA GLU A 70 8.52 6.12 -14.90
C GLU A 70 9.33 7.07 -14.02
N ASP A 71 8.97 8.35 -13.98
CA ASP A 71 9.64 9.36 -13.17
C ASP A 71 9.53 9.08 -11.67
N MET A 72 8.50 8.34 -11.26
CA MET A 72 8.24 7.97 -9.87
C MET A 72 8.71 6.55 -9.52
N MET A 73 9.30 5.84 -10.47
CA MET A 73 9.80 4.49 -10.20
C MET A 73 10.99 4.54 -9.25
N LEU A 74 11.08 3.51 -8.39
CA LEU A 74 12.27 3.29 -7.58
C LEU A 74 13.43 2.88 -8.49
N GLN A 75 14.61 3.48 -8.30
CA GLN A 75 15.79 3.13 -9.07
C GLN A 75 16.24 1.69 -8.76
N PRO A 76 16.85 0.98 -9.73
CA PRO A 76 17.45 -0.32 -9.47
C PRO A 76 18.57 -0.19 -8.44
N THR A 77 18.77 -1.25 -7.66
CA THR A 77 19.85 -1.36 -6.67
C THR A 77 20.45 -2.75 -6.78
N GLU A 78 21.56 -2.99 -6.11
CA GLU A 78 22.14 -4.33 -6.03
C GLU A 78 21.07 -5.37 -5.63
N HIS A 79 21.02 -6.50 -6.33
CA HIS A 79 20.03 -7.58 -6.20
C HIS A 79 18.57 -7.18 -6.45
N ALA A 80 18.33 -5.99 -7.02
CA ALA A 80 16.99 -5.55 -7.37
C ALA A 80 16.90 -5.20 -8.86
N ILE A 81 15.77 -5.52 -9.44
CA ILE A 81 15.44 -5.24 -10.83
C ILE A 81 14.16 -4.44 -10.93
N ILE A 82 14.00 -3.71 -12.01
CA ILE A 82 12.77 -3.00 -12.33
C ILE A 82 12.04 -3.76 -13.43
N PHE A 83 10.77 -4.05 -13.19
CA PHE A 83 9.85 -4.48 -14.24
C PHE A 83 9.03 -3.30 -14.71
N GLU A 84 9.02 -3.06 -16.02
CA GLU A 84 7.95 -2.34 -16.68
C GLU A 84 6.87 -3.34 -17.05
N VAL A 85 5.64 -3.10 -16.60
CA VAL A 85 4.51 -4.03 -16.76
C VAL A 85 3.29 -3.33 -17.35
N GLU A 86 2.54 -4.06 -18.18
CA GLU A 86 1.24 -3.63 -18.67
C GLU A 86 0.16 -4.54 -18.06
N ILE A 87 -0.62 -3.98 -17.12
CA ILE A 87 -1.59 -4.72 -16.32
C ILE A 87 -3.01 -4.38 -16.79
N PRO A 88 -3.88 -5.38 -17.01
CA PRO A 88 -5.30 -5.16 -17.29
C PRO A 88 -6.01 -4.43 -16.16
N GLU A 89 -7.02 -3.62 -16.49
CA GLU A 89 -7.75 -2.78 -15.52
C GLU A 89 -8.41 -3.60 -14.38
N SER A 90 -8.81 -4.82 -14.68
CA SER A 90 -9.40 -5.74 -13.70
C SER A 90 -8.40 -6.36 -12.71
N GLU A 91 -7.09 -6.10 -12.84
CA GLU A 91 -6.04 -6.79 -12.09
C GLU A 91 -5.21 -5.82 -11.22
N TYR A 92 -5.54 -4.52 -11.21
CA TYR A 92 -4.87 -3.52 -10.38
C TYR A 92 -5.85 -2.54 -9.72
N LEU A 93 -5.42 -1.92 -8.65
CA LEU A 93 -6.12 -0.85 -7.96
C LEU A 93 -5.17 0.34 -7.76
N ILE A 94 -5.66 1.55 -8.01
CA ILE A 94 -4.93 2.79 -7.72
C ILE A 94 -5.38 3.29 -6.35
N CYS A 95 -4.43 3.76 -5.55
CA CYS A 95 -4.73 4.43 -4.30
C CYS A 95 -3.91 5.70 -4.12
N ASN A 96 -4.35 6.55 -3.18
CA ASN A 96 -3.68 7.77 -2.80
C ASN A 96 -2.54 7.44 -1.83
N PHE A 97 -1.29 7.65 -2.28
CA PHE A 97 -0.10 7.31 -1.51
C PHE A 97 0.13 8.23 -0.30
N ASP A 98 -0.24 9.51 -0.42
CA ASP A 98 -0.20 10.44 0.72
C ASP A 98 -1.15 9.95 1.83
N LYS A 99 -2.40 9.66 1.46
CA LYS A 99 -3.40 9.13 2.41
C LYS A 99 -3.06 7.73 2.94
N TRP A 100 -2.30 6.93 2.19
CA TRP A 100 -1.71 5.71 2.69
C TRP A 100 -0.78 5.95 3.88
N GLY A 101 0.02 7.03 3.86
CA GLY A 101 0.86 7.45 4.99
C GLY A 101 0.06 7.68 6.28
N TYR A 102 -1.13 8.26 6.20
CA TYR A 102 -2.03 8.41 7.35
C TYR A 102 -2.44 7.04 7.94
N ARG A 103 -2.80 6.09 7.07
CA ARG A 103 -3.16 4.73 7.52
C ARG A 103 -1.99 4.00 8.16
N VAL A 104 -0.78 4.11 7.61
CA VAL A 104 0.44 3.49 8.16
C VAL A 104 0.68 3.98 9.59
N ASN A 105 0.44 5.26 9.86
CA ASN A 105 0.62 5.89 11.17
C ASN A 105 -0.63 5.81 12.07
N TYR A 106 -1.68 5.08 11.68
CA TYR A 106 -2.95 4.97 12.41
C TYR A 106 -3.70 6.29 12.58
N PHE A 107 -3.46 7.26 11.69
CA PHE A 107 -4.11 8.57 11.71
C PHE A 107 -5.45 8.55 10.97
N TYR A 108 -6.28 9.52 11.27
CA TYR A 108 -7.50 9.82 10.55
C TYR A 108 -7.17 10.27 9.13
N VAL A 109 -7.83 9.70 8.14
CA VAL A 109 -7.72 10.13 6.73
C VAL A 109 -8.79 11.18 6.46
N PRO A 110 -8.43 12.48 6.38
CA PRO A 110 -9.39 13.54 6.15
C PRO A 110 -9.90 13.53 4.70
N LEU A 111 -11.15 13.99 4.51
CA LEU A 111 -11.73 14.22 3.19
C LEU A 111 -11.11 15.45 2.52
N ASP A 112 -10.98 16.51 3.31
CA ASP A 112 -10.48 17.82 2.93
C ASP A 112 -9.92 18.56 4.18
N GLU A 113 -9.40 19.77 3.98
CA GLU A 113 -8.86 20.60 5.06
C GLU A 113 -9.89 20.95 6.15
N ALA A 114 -11.17 21.14 5.77
CA ALA A 114 -12.21 21.45 6.74
C ALA A 114 -12.53 20.26 7.64
N ASP A 115 -12.57 19.05 7.08
CA ASP A 115 -12.76 17.79 7.81
C ASP A 115 -11.55 17.49 8.71
N GLU A 116 -10.33 17.76 8.24
CA GLU A 116 -9.10 17.65 9.04
C GLU A 116 -9.14 18.56 10.25
N LYS A 117 -9.43 19.84 10.03
CA LYS A 117 -9.53 20.84 11.11
C LYS A 117 -10.58 20.46 12.14
N ALA A 118 -11.77 20.02 11.67
CA ALA A 118 -12.82 19.58 12.56
C ALA A 118 -12.41 18.38 13.41
N HIS A 119 -11.68 17.42 12.82
CA HIS A 119 -11.14 16.27 13.54
C HIS A 119 -10.10 16.70 14.59
N MET A 120 -9.19 17.58 14.24
CA MET A 120 -8.18 18.10 15.19
C MET A 120 -8.83 18.86 16.36
N GLU A 121 -9.87 19.65 16.11
CA GLU A 121 -10.62 20.34 17.17
C GLU A 121 -11.32 19.32 18.10
N GLU A 122 -11.85 18.23 17.55
CA GLU A 122 -12.45 17.14 18.30
C GLU A 122 -11.41 16.46 19.21
N LEU A 123 -10.22 16.12 18.70
CA LEU A 123 -9.12 15.55 19.50
C LEU A 123 -8.72 16.49 20.65
N LYS A 124 -8.59 17.79 20.35
CA LYS A 124 -8.26 18.82 21.34
C LYS A 124 -9.31 18.92 22.44
N LYS A 125 -10.58 18.88 22.07
CA LYS A 125 -11.71 18.91 23.03
C LYS A 125 -11.64 17.77 24.04
N TYR A 126 -11.19 16.57 23.61
CA TYR A 126 -11.02 15.42 24.48
C TYR A 126 -9.64 15.29 25.12
N GLY A 127 -8.73 16.27 24.90
CA GLY A 127 -7.38 16.24 25.45
C GLY A 127 -6.50 15.12 24.88
N ILE A 128 -6.75 14.73 23.61
CA ILE A 128 -6.03 13.64 22.94
C ILE A 128 -4.87 14.28 22.18
N ALA A 129 -3.64 14.08 22.68
CA ALA A 129 -2.42 14.62 22.08
C ALA A 129 -1.91 13.77 20.89
N SER A 130 -2.22 12.48 20.86
CA SER A 130 -1.78 11.54 19.82
C SER A 130 -2.92 10.61 19.45
N GLU A 131 -3.43 10.72 18.26
CA GLU A 131 -4.63 9.98 17.83
C GLU A 131 -4.37 8.50 17.57
N ASP A 132 -3.14 8.13 17.15
CA ASP A 132 -2.73 6.74 17.00
C ASP A 132 -2.95 5.92 18.27
N SER A 133 -2.80 6.57 19.44
CA SER A 133 -3.03 5.93 20.74
C SER A 133 -4.47 5.40 20.91
N LEU A 134 -5.44 5.98 20.19
CA LEU A 134 -6.83 5.50 20.19
C LEU A 134 -6.99 4.17 19.46
N VAL A 135 -6.07 3.85 18.55
CA VAL A 135 -6.10 2.60 17.79
C VAL A 135 -5.16 1.55 18.37
N THR A 136 -3.96 1.99 18.78
CA THR A 136 -2.86 1.10 19.18
C THR A 136 -2.85 0.72 20.65
N THR A 137 -3.61 1.44 21.51
CA THR A 137 -3.64 1.21 22.95
C THR A 137 -5.05 1.02 23.49
N SER A 138 -5.17 0.67 24.78
CA SER A 138 -6.44 0.57 25.50
C SER A 138 -7.17 1.92 25.65
N LYS A 139 -6.53 3.05 25.38
CA LYS A 139 -7.13 4.39 25.43
C LYS A 139 -8.37 4.48 24.52
N GLY A 140 -8.33 3.82 23.36
CA GLY A 140 -9.47 3.77 22.44
C GLY A 140 -10.74 3.16 23.02
N ASN A 141 -10.66 2.38 24.09
CA ASN A 141 -11.84 1.81 24.76
C ASN A 141 -12.66 2.89 25.49
N PHE A 142 -12.04 4.01 25.86
CA PHE A 142 -12.70 5.15 26.47
C PHE A 142 -13.31 6.12 25.43
N TYR A 143 -12.90 5.99 24.16
CA TYR A 143 -13.35 6.82 23.04
C TYR A 143 -13.77 5.97 21.83
N PRO A 144 -14.72 5.03 22.00
CA PRO A 144 -15.01 4.04 20.96
C PRO A 144 -15.52 4.65 19.66
N LEU A 145 -16.29 5.74 19.71
CA LEU A 145 -16.80 6.41 18.51
C LEU A 145 -15.69 7.10 17.74
N LEU A 146 -14.76 7.76 18.42
CA LEU A 146 -13.63 8.43 17.82
C LEU A 146 -12.66 7.41 17.19
N ARG A 147 -12.37 6.32 17.90
CA ARG A 147 -11.60 5.19 17.35
C ARG A 147 -12.24 4.64 16.08
N GLN A 148 -13.56 4.41 16.07
CA GLN A 148 -14.27 3.92 14.88
C GLN A 148 -14.25 4.93 13.74
N LYS A 149 -14.36 6.23 14.04
CA LYS A 149 -14.24 7.32 13.05
C LYS A 149 -12.89 7.23 12.34
N ILE A 150 -11.77 7.11 13.09
CA ILE A 150 -10.42 6.95 12.55
C ILE A 150 -10.35 5.70 11.65
N ILE A 151 -10.73 4.53 12.16
CA ILE A 151 -10.65 3.28 11.43
C ILE A 151 -11.49 3.30 10.14
N LYS A 152 -12.70 3.85 10.18
CA LYS A 152 -13.57 3.95 9.00
C LYS A 152 -13.03 4.92 7.94
N SER A 153 -12.28 5.95 8.35
CA SER A 153 -11.71 6.91 7.41
C SER A 153 -10.65 6.28 6.49
N TRP A 154 -10.02 5.18 6.90
CA TRP A 154 -8.94 4.55 6.12
C TRP A 154 -9.37 4.02 4.74
N ASP A 155 -10.64 3.66 4.56
CA ASP A 155 -11.17 3.27 3.23
C ASP A 155 -11.04 4.41 2.20
N ARG A 156 -10.91 5.65 2.66
CA ARG A 156 -10.79 6.83 1.80
C ARG A 156 -9.51 6.86 0.96
N ILE A 157 -8.48 6.08 1.32
CA ILE A 157 -7.25 5.93 0.51
C ILE A 157 -7.54 5.43 -0.91
N PHE A 158 -8.64 4.70 -1.11
CA PHE A 158 -9.07 4.17 -2.40
C PHE A 158 -10.03 5.10 -3.16
N THR A 159 -10.60 6.11 -2.52
CA THR A 159 -11.66 6.95 -3.09
C THR A 159 -11.27 8.40 -3.26
N ILE A 160 -10.31 8.90 -2.47
CA ILE A 160 -9.80 10.27 -2.60
C ILE A 160 -8.72 10.28 -3.68
N GLN A 161 -9.00 10.93 -4.81
CA GLN A 161 -7.99 11.16 -5.84
C GLN A 161 -7.11 12.34 -5.42
N PRO A 162 -5.77 12.22 -5.48
CA PRO A 162 -4.89 13.35 -5.23
C PRO A 162 -4.92 14.34 -6.40
N ASP A 163 -4.75 15.61 -6.10
CA ASP A 163 -4.60 16.66 -7.12
C ASP A 163 -3.30 16.47 -7.92
N ASP A 164 -2.26 15.99 -7.26
CA ASP A 164 -0.98 15.66 -7.87
C ASP A 164 -0.93 14.16 -8.22
N PRO A 165 -0.83 13.79 -9.51
CA PRO A 165 -0.70 12.41 -9.96
C PRO A 165 0.52 11.66 -9.37
N SER A 166 1.57 12.37 -8.95
CA SER A 166 2.74 11.77 -8.30
C SER A 166 2.43 11.13 -6.95
N LEU A 167 1.32 11.52 -6.34
CA LEU A 167 0.81 10.93 -5.10
C LEU A 167 -0.06 9.69 -5.33
N MET A 168 -0.17 9.22 -6.55
CA MET A 168 -0.84 7.96 -6.85
C MET A 168 0.14 6.79 -6.80
N VAL A 169 -0.34 5.64 -6.36
CA VAL A 169 0.38 4.37 -6.41
C VAL A 169 -0.58 3.27 -6.85
N GLY A 170 -0.08 2.37 -7.70
CA GLY A 170 -0.83 1.18 -8.10
C GLY A 170 -0.53 -0.01 -7.18
N THR A 171 -1.45 -0.94 -7.13
CA THR A 171 -1.25 -2.24 -6.48
C THR A 171 -1.88 -3.35 -7.31
N CYS A 172 -1.22 -4.51 -7.34
CA CYS A 172 -1.78 -5.77 -7.83
C CYS A 172 -1.41 -6.89 -6.86
N TRP A 173 -2.02 -8.07 -6.99
CA TRP A 173 -1.78 -9.17 -6.05
C TRP A 173 -1.02 -10.35 -6.67
N LYS A 174 -0.71 -10.22 -7.93
CA LYS A 174 0.17 -11.13 -8.68
C LYS A 174 0.85 -10.36 -9.79
N LEU A 175 2.02 -10.80 -10.21
CA LEU A 175 2.62 -10.43 -11.49
C LEU A 175 2.57 -11.65 -12.42
N LYS A 176 2.28 -11.41 -13.70
CA LYS A 176 2.34 -12.45 -14.73
C LYS A 176 3.47 -12.14 -15.69
N LYS A 177 4.19 -13.18 -16.12
CA LYS A 177 5.29 -13.03 -17.09
C LYS A 177 4.82 -12.33 -18.37
N GLU A 178 3.61 -12.61 -18.82
CA GLU A 178 3.01 -12.01 -20.02
C GLU A 178 2.75 -10.51 -19.92
N TRP A 179 2.71 -9.95 -18.70
CA TRP A 179 2.56 -8.51 -18.48
C TRP A 179 3.87 -7.74 -18.55
N ILE A 180 5.03 -8.43 -18.45
CA ILE A 180 6.35 -7.82 -18.47
C ILE A 180 6.64 -7.29 -19.90
N LYS A 181 6.94 -6.00 -20.01
CA LYS A 181 7.36 -5.35 -21.24
C LYS A 181 8.86 -5.16 -21.30
N GLU A 182 9.46 -4.79 -20.17
CA GLU A 182 10.89 -4.56 -20.03
C GLU A 182 11.37 -5.01 -18.65
N VAL A 183 12.62 -5.45 -18.59
CA VAL A 183 13.33 -5.78 -17.36
C VAL A 183 14.63 -4.99 -17.34
N ARG A 184 14.81 -4.14 -16.31
CA ARG A 184 16.02 -3.34 -16.12
C ARG A 184 16.80 -3.90 -14.94
N PHE A 185 18.00 -4.35 -15.22
CA PHE A 185 18.92 -4.87 -14.20
C PHE A 185 19.78 -3.73 -13.67
N TYR A 186 20.28 -3.91 -12.43
CA TYR A 186 21.32 -3.05 -11.89
C TYR A 186 22.64 -3.32 -12.62
N ASP A 187 23.24 -2.29 -13.20
CA ASP A 187 24.47 -2.36 -14.01
C ASP A 187 25.73 -1.91 -13.25
N GLY A 188 25.58 -1.54 -11.98
CA GLY A 188 26.72 -1.28 -11.08
C GLY A 188 27.35 0.11 -11.24
N GLU A 189 26.68 1.09 -11.89
CA GLU A 189 27.12 2.49 -11.92
C GLU A 189 26.63 3.31 -10.73
#